data_e3d640b3f8505cb8379cf59fc3dd2b48
#
_entry.id   e3d640b3f8505cb8379cf59fc3dd2b48
#
_cell.length_a   1.000
_cell.length_b   1.000
_cell.length_c   1.000
_cell.angle_alpha   90.00
_cell.angle_beta   90.00
_cell.angle_gamma   90.00
#
_symmetry.space_group_name_H-M   'P 1'
#
loop_
_entity.id
_entity.type
_entity.pdbx_description
1 polymer ?
#
loop_
_entity_poly.entity_id
_entity_poly.type
_entity_poly.pdbx_seq_one_letter_code
_entity_poly.pdbx_strand_id
1 'polypeptide(L)'
;MMKNVLLIVVAALFIASANAQQHRIKVACIGNSITYGYGLPDRTTQSYPAQLQKMLGEPYQVKNFGKSGATLLNKGHRPYMQQDEFRRAIDFAGDIVVIHLGINDTDPRDWPDYRDFFVKDYIELIDSFRAANSKVRIMIARLAPIADRHPR
;
A
#
# COMPACT_ATOMS: atom_id res chain seq x y z
N MET A 1 50.44 25.06 5.39
CA MET A 1 49.91 23.68 5.59
C MET A 1 48.62 23.62 6.42
N MET A 2 48.48 24.33 7.55
CA MET A 2 47.27 24.24 8.41
C MET A 2 45.96 24.70 7.76
N LYS A 3 45.96 25.73 6.87
CA LYS A 3 44.76 26.20 6.20
C LYS A 3 44.11 25.16 5.26
N ASN A 4 44.93 24.35 4.58
CA ASN A 4 44.45 23.33 3.67
C ASN A 4 43.87 22.10 4.41
N VAL A 5 44.41 21.78 5.59
CA VAL A 5 43.88 20.69 6.43
C VAL A 5 42.50 21.06 6.99
N LEU A 6 42.31 22.29 7.41
CA LEU A 6 41.02 22.79 7.91
C LEU A 6 39.93 22.76 6.83
N LEU A 7 40.27 23.11 5.58
CA LEU A 7 39.35 23.09 4.45
C LEU A 7 38.89 21.65 4.12
N ILE A 8 39.80 20.68 4.18
CA ILE A 8 39.49 19.27 3.92
C ILE A 8 38.60 18.68 5.03
N VAL A 9 38.85 19.03 6.28
CA VAL A 9 38.01 18.57 7.41
C VAL A 9 36.60 19.15 7.34
N VAL A 10 36.44 20.43 7.00
CA VAL A 10 35.12 21.06 6.83
C VAL A 10 34.38 20.44 5.64
N ALA A 11 35.06 20.21 4.52
CA ALA A 11 34.45 19.53 3.36
C ALA A 11 34.02 18.10 3.68
N ALA A 12 34.81 17.34 4.43
CA ALA A 12 34.48 15.97 4.84
C ALA A 12 33.25 15.92 5.79
N LEU A 13 33.10 16.92 6.68
CA LEU A 13 31.92 17.05 7.55
C LEU A 13 30.66 17.42 6.77
N PHE A 14 30.76 18.22 5.72
CA PHE A 14 29.62 18.52 4.83
C PHE A 14 29.19 17.31 3.98
N ILE A 15 30.13 16.50 3.52
CA ILE A 15 29.84 15.30 2.75
C ILE A 15 29.20 14.22 3.65
N ALA A 16 29.62 14.10 4.91
CA ALA A 16 29.03 13.16 5.87
C ALA A 16 27.56 13.55 6.21
N SER A 17 27.25 14.84 6.26
CA SER A 17 25.89 15.33 6.50
C SER A 17 24.94 15.10 5.31
N ALA A 18 25.46 15.14 4.08
CA ALA A 18 24.67 14.95 2.86
C ALA A 18 24.26 13.48 2.61
N ASN A 19 24.92 12.50 3.24
CA ASN A 19 24.64 11.07 3.08
C ASN A 19 23.67 10.48 4.12
N ALA A 20 23.22 11.24 5.09
CA ALA A 20 22.16 10.83 6.00
C ALA A 20 20.78 11.07 5.33
N GLN A 21 20.57 10.49 4.14
CA GLN A 21 19.21 10.37 3.60
C GLN A 21 18.45 9.46 4.54
N GLN A 22 17.67 10.07 5.43
CA GLN A 22 16.87 9.35 6.41
C GLN A 22 15.99 8.34 5.68
N HIS A 23 16.32 7.06 5.83
CA HIS A 23 15.60 5.96 5.18
C HIS A 23 14.17 5.96 5.74
N ARG A 24 13.22 6.45 4.94
CA ARG A 24 11.81 6.49 5.33
C ARG A 24 11.24 5.07 5.29
N ILE A 25 10.48 4.73 6.31
CA ILE A 25 9.70 3.48 6.34
C ILE A 25 8.56 3.60 5.33
N LYS A 26 8.56 2.77 4.31
CA LYS A 26 7.58 2.76 3.24
C LYS A 26 6.32 2.01 3.65
N VAL A 27 5.17 2.65 3.58
CA VAL A 27 3.86 2.04 3.85
C VAL A 27 3.03 2.04 2.58
N ALA A 28 2.73 0.87 2.03
CA ALA A 28 1.85 0.71 0.88
C ALA A 28 0.43 0.38 1.37
N CYS A 29 -0.53 1.26 1.09
CA CYS A 29 -1.94 1.00 1.34
C CYS A 29 -2.58 0.48 0.05
N ILE A 30 -2.87 -0.82 -0.01
CA ILE A 30 -3.52 -1.46 -1.16
C ILE A 30 -4.97 -1.78 -0.82
N GLY A 31 -5.85 -1.72 -1.81
CA GLY A 31 -7.27 -1.96 -1.58
C GLY A 31 -8.17 -1.48 -2.71
N ASN A 32 -9.45 -1.40 -2.38
CA ASN A 32 -10.52 -1.01 -3.30
C ASN A 32 -10.87 0.49 -3.20
N SER A 33 -12.14 0.83 -3.40
CA SER A 33 -12.68 2.19 -3.34
C SER A 33 -12.47 2.89 -1.99
N ILE A 34 -12.49 2.14 -0.88
CA ILE A 34 -12.26 2.69 0.46
C ILE A 34 -10.81 3.19 0.57
N THR A 35 -9.85 2.40 0.12
CA THR A 35 -8.44 2.80 0.09
C THR A 35 -8.21 3.93 -0.91
N TYR A 36 -8.83 3.85 -2.09
CA TYR A 36 -8.75 4.89 -3.11
C TYR A 36 -9.25 6.25 -2.58
N GLY A 37 -10.27 6.26 -1.72
CA GLY A 37 -10.96 7.46 -1.25
C GLY A 37 -12.10 7.87 -2.18
N TYR A 38 -12.87 6.89 -2.71
CA TYR A 38 -14.02 7.16 -3.58
C TYR A 38 -15.08 7.96 -2.83
N GLY A 39 -15.62 8.98 -3.50
CA GLY A 39 -16.64 9.86 -2.94
C GLY A 39 -16.11 10.97 -2.03
N LEU A 40 -14.82 11.01 -1.73
CA LEU A 40 -14.22 12.11 -0.98
C LEU A 40 -14.01 13.33 -1.89
N PRO A 41 -14.31 14.55 -1.42
CA PRO A 41 -14.04 15.78 -2.17
C PRO A 41 -12.57 15.94 -2.56
N ASP A 42 -11.66 15.61 -1.67
CA ASP A 42 -10.21 15.58 -1.92
C ASP A 42 -9.59 14.32 -1.31
N ARG A 43 -9.39 13.29 -2.13
CA ARG A 43 -8.77 12.04 -1.69
C ARG A 43 -7.29 12.18 -1.32
N THR A 44 -6.61 13.23 -1.80
CA THR A 44 -5.18 13.42 -1.53
C THR A 44 -4.93 13.86 -0.08
N THR A 45 -5.92 14.40 0.57
CA THR A 45 -5.86 14.82 1.97
C THR A 45 -6.82 14.06 2.89
N GLN A 46 -7.93 13.52 2.36
CA GLN A 46 -9.02 12.96 3.16
C GLN A 46 -9.08 11.43 3.17
N SER A 47 -8.46 10.75 2.18
CA SER A 47 -8.40 9.28 2.20
C SER A 47 -7.64 8.77 3.41
N TYR A 48 -7.96 7.55 3.90
CA TYR A 48 -7.25 7.03 5.07
C TYR A 48 -5.72 6.92 4.88
N PRO A 49 -5.18 6.59 3.69
CA PRO A 49 -3.72 6.62 3.51
C PRO A 49 -3.11 8.01 3.67
N ALA A 50 -3.83 9.06 3.22
CA ALA A 50 -3.39 10.45 3.40
C ALA A 50 -3.43 10.85 4.88
N GLN A 51 -4.50 10.49 5.59
CA GLN A 51 -4.60 10.72 7.03
C GLN A 51 -3.53 9.94 7.81
N LEU A 52 -3.28 8.69 7.41
CA LEU A 52 -2.21 7.87 8.01
C LEU A 52 -0.83 8.53 7.82
N GLN A 53 -0.53 9.07 6.62
CA GLN A 53 0.70 9.84 6.38
C GLN A 53 0.81 11.03 7.33
N LYS A 54 -0.29 11.78 7.50
CA LYS A 54 -0.31 12.93 8.39
C LYS A 54 -0.06 12.53 9.86
N MET A 55 -0.62 11.41 10.30
CA MET A 55 -0.46 10.94 11.68
C MET A 55 0.93 10.37 11.98
N LEU A 56 1.53 9.65 11.02
CA LEU A 56 2.84 9.00 11.18
C LEU A 56 4.01 9.99 11.00
N GLY A 57 3.83 11.05 10.22
CA GLY A 57 4.85 12.08 9.99
C GLY A 57 6.05 11.62 9.15
N GLU A 58 7.16 12.37 9.27
CA GLU A 58 8.34 12.27 8.40
C GLU A 58 9.10 10.93 8.39
N PRO A 59 9.18 10.12 9.47
CA PRO A 59 9.85 8.83 9.38
C PRO A 59 9.18 7.85 8.40
N TYR A 60 7.94 8.15 7.97
CA TYR A 60 7.15 7.28 7.12
C TYR A 60 6.86 7.91 5.76
N GLN A 61 6.77 7.05 4.75
CA GLN A 61 6.28 7.38 3.42
C GLN A 61 5.08 6.50 3.10
N VAL A 62 3.87 7.02 3.29
CA VAL A 62 2.62 6.31 3.00
C VAL A 62 2.18 6.59 1.57
N LYS A 63 1.89 5.54 0.80
CA LYS A 63 1.36 5.66 -0.56
C LYS A 63 0.03 4.92 -0.70
N ASN A 64 -0.88 5.55 -1.43
CA ASN A 64 -2.19 5.02 -1.76
C ASN A 64 -2.15 4.28 -3.10
N PHE A 65 -2.40 2.97 -3.07
CA PHE A 65 -2.51 2.09 -4.23
C PHE A 65 -3.92 1.48 -4.32
N GLY A 66 -4.93 2.20 -3.83
CA GLY A 66 -6.33 1.79 -3.94
C GLY A 66 -6.85 1.87 -5.37
N LYS A 67 -7.68 0.88 -5.76
CA LYS A 67 -8.40 0.82 -7.06
C LYS A 67 -9.88 0.61 -6.84
N SER A 68 -10.70 1.61 -7.16
CA SER A 68 -12.16 1.48 -7.04
C SER A 68 -12.70 0.28 -7.80
N GLY A 69 -13.55 -0.51 -7.14
CA GLY A 69 -14.17 -1.70 -7.72
C GLY A 69 -13.26 -2.92 -7.75
N ALA A 70 -12.00 -2.83 -7.30
CA ALA A 70 -11.09 -3.98 -7.35
C ALA A 70 -11.54 -5.11 -6.42
N THR A 71 -11.44 -6.34 -6.94
CA THR A 71 -11.64 -7.61 -6.23
C THR A 71 -10.30 -8.19 -5.78
N LEU A 72 -10.33 -8.99 -4.73
CA LEU A 72 -9.21 -9.85 -4.35
C LEU A 72 -9.10 -11.03 -5.32
N LEU A 73 -10.26 -11.66 -5.61
CA LEU A 73 -10.35 -12.81 -6.50
C LEU A 73 -9.74 -12.50 -7.87
N ASN A 74 -8.82 -13.36 -8.31
CA ASN A 74 -8.17 -13.24 -9.62
C ASN A 74 -9.14 -13.54 -10.79
N LYS A 75 -10.24 -14.23 -10.51
CA LYS A 75 -11.36 -14.47 -11.43
C LYS A 75 -12.52 -13.49 -11.25
N GLY A 76 -12.42 -12.55 -10.31
CA GLY A 76 -13.44 -11.53 -10.08
C GLY A 76 -13.56 -10.57 -11.26
N HIS A 77 -14.62 -9.76 -11.24
CA HIS A 77 -14.92 -8.83 -12.34
C HIS A 77 -13.87 -7.72 -12.53
N ARG A 78 -13.01 -7.46 -11.52
CA ARG A 78 -11.90 -6.49 -11.59
C ARG A 78 -10.74 -6.91 -10.66
N PRO A 79 -9.96 -7.94 -11.01
CA PRO A 79 -8.89 -8.43 -10.16
C PRO A 79 -7.84 -7.35 -9.85
N TYR A 80 -7.53 -7.15 -8.56
CA TYR A 80 -6.55 -6.16 -8.14
C TYR A 80 -5.15 -6.43 -8.70
N MET A 81 -4.74 -7.70 -8.74
CA MET A 81 -3.41 -8.09 -9.25
C MET A 81 -3.22 -7.84 -10.74
N GLN A 82 -4.30 -7.54 -11.48
CA GLN A 82 -4.24 -7.16 -12.90
C GLN A 82 -4.24 -5.63 -13.10
N GLN A 83 -4.32 -4.83 -12.03
CA GLN A 83 -4.38 -3.37 -12.14
C GLN A 83 -3.00 -2.73 -12.09
N ASP A 84 -2.86 -1.52 -12.67
CA ASP A 84 -1.63 -0.72 -12.60
C ASP A 84 -1.25 -0.36 -11.17
N GLU A 85 -2.23 -0.19 -10.30
CA GLU A 85 -2.04 0.09 -8.89
C GLU A 85 -1.27 -1.03 -8.18
N PHE A 86 -1.55 -2.30 -8.52
CA PHE A 86 -0.79 -3.44 -8.00
C PHE A 86 0.66 -3.39 -8.47
N ARG A 87 0.92 -3.20 -9.77
CA ARG A 87 2.30 -3.11 -10.31
C ARG A 87 3.09 -2.01 -9.62
N ARG A 88 2.50 -0.82 -9.48
CA ARG A 88 3.13 0.30 -8.77
C ARG A 88 3.35 0.04 -7.29
N ALA A 89 2.50 -0.75 -6.64
CA ALA A 89 2.67 -1.15 -5.24
C ALA A 89 3.83 -2.15 -5.08
N ILE A 90 3.99 -3.09 -6.01
CA ILE A 90 5.12 -4.01 -6.06
C ILE A 90 6.44 -3.24 -6.27
N ASP A 91 6.49 -2.33 -7.26
CA ASP A 91 7.66 -1.50 -7.55
C ASP A 91 8.05 -0.59 -6.37
N PHE A 92 7.07 -0.16 -5.59
CA PHE A 92 7.30 0.63 -4.39
C PHE A 92 8.05 -0.16 -3.32
N ALA A 93 7.91 -1.47 -3.27
CA ALA A 93 8.56 -2.38 -2.32
C ALA A 93 8.42 -1.89 -0.87
N GLY A 94 7.18 -1.78 -0.38
CA GLY A 94 6.87 -1.27 0.96
C GLY A 94 7.48 -2.10 2.08
N ASP A 95 7.91 -1.45 3.15
CA ASP A 95 8.32 -2.13 4.40
C ASP A 95 7.10 -2.62 5.18
N ILE A 96 5.99 -1.92 5.02
CA ILE A 96 4.67 -2.29 5.56
C ILE A 96 3.67 -2.24 4.41
N VAL A 97 2.85 -3.29 4.28
CA VAL A 97 1.74 -3.34 3.33
C VAL A 97 0.43 -3.52 4.10
N VAL A 98 -0.50 -2.60 3.93
CA VAL A 98 -1.86 -2.66 4.49
C VAL A 98 -2.80 -3.11 3.38
N ILE A 99 -3.45 -4.26 3.56
CA ILE A 99 -4.37 -4.84 2.58
C ILE A 99 -5.81 -4.64 3.05
N HIS A 100 -6.62 -3.96 2.24
CA HIS A 100 -8.06 -3.78 2.47
C HIS A 100 -8.85 -4.16 1.20
N LEU A 101 -8.94 -5.46 0.92
CA LEU A 101 -9.64 -6.07 -0.22
C LEU A 101 -10.63 -7.13 0.27
N GLY A 102 -11.58 -7.50 -0.58
CA GLY A 102 -12.53 -8.58 -0.34
C GLY A 102 -13.99 -8.14 -0.35
N ILE A 103 -14.31 -6.85 -0.14
CA ILE A 103 -15.71 -6.40 -0.11
C ILE A 103 -16.40 -6.46 -1.49
N ASN A 104 -15.67 -6.17 -2.57
CA ASN A 104 -16.22 -6.26 -3.92
C ASN A 104 -16.39 -7.70 -4.39
N ASP A 105 -15.70 -8.62 -3.77
CA ASP A 105 -15.77 -10.06 -4.04
C ASP A 105 -17.12 -10.66 -3.62
N THR A 106 -17.87 -9.97 -2.76
CA THR A 106 -19.25 -10.35 -2.38
C THR A 106 -20.27 -10.09 -3.48
N ASP A 107 -19.86 -9.49 -4.60
CA ASP A 107 -20.74 -9.29 -5.77
C ASP A 107 -21.28 -10.64 -6.27
N PRO A 108 -22.58 -10.74 -6.59
CA PRO A 108 -23.19 -11.98 -7.12
C PRO A 108 -22.53 -12.51 -8.39
N ARG A 109 -21.80 -11.69 -9.13
CA ARG A 109 -21.00 -12.12 -10.30
C ARG A 109 -19.74 -12.90 -9.94
N ASP A 110 -19.26 -12.79 -8.70
CA ASP A 110 -17.98 -13.31 -8.27
C ASP A 110 -18.14 -14.39 -7.19
N TRP A 111 -18.82 -14.10 -6.09
CA TRP A 111 -18.79 -14.89 -4.88
C TRP A 111 -19.38 -16.30 -5.01
N PRO A 112 -20.53 -16.50 -5.64
CA PRO A 112 -21.08 -17.85 -5.71
C PRO A 112 -20.17 -18.82 -6.46
N ASP A 113 -19.48 -18.32 -7.51
CA ASP A 113 -18.71 -19.16 -8.43
C ASP A 113 -17.23 -19.28 -8.04
N TYR A 114 -16.66 -18.24 -7.39
CA TYR A 114 -15.21 -18.16 -7.19
C TYR A 114 -14.77 -18.14 -5.72
N ARG A 115 -15.68 -18.19 -4.75
CA ARG A 115 -15.37 -18.13 -3.30
C ARG A 115 -14.29 -19.10 -2.85
N ASP A 116 -14.23 -20.28 -3.43
CA ASP A 116 -13.27 -21.31 -3.04
C ASP A 116 -11.82 -20.96 -3.40
N PHE A 117 -11.63 -19.98 -4.29
CA PHE A 117 -10.33 -19.43 -4.64
C PHE A 117 -9.87 -18.30 -3.71
N PHE A 118 -10.74 -17.74 -2.88
CA PHE A 118 -10.49 -16.51 -2.11
C PHE A 118 -9.23 -16.60 -1.25
N VAL A 119 -9.07 -17.67 -0.47
CA VAL A 119 -7.91 -17.85 0.40
C VAL A 119 -6.63 -18.04 -0.42
N LYS A 120 -6.71 -18.82 -1.51
CA LYS A 120 -5.58 -19.05 -2.40
C LYS A 120 -5.09 -17.74 -3.03
N ASP A 121 -6.01 -16.96 -3.58
CA ASP A 121 -5.70 -15.68 -4.24
C ASP A 121 -5.18 -14.65 -3.22
N TYR A 122 -5.66 -14.73 -1.96
CA TYR A 122 -5.12 -13.90 -0.87
C TYR A 122 -3.66 -14.24 -0.56
N ILE A 123 -3.34 -15.53 -0.49
CA ILE A 123 -1.96 -16.00 -0.26
C ILE A 123 -1.06 -15.55 -1.42
N GLU A 124 -1.52 -15.69 -2.66
CA GLU A 124 -0.78 -15.27 -3.86
C GLU A 124 -0.47 -13.75 -3.83
N LEU A 125 -1.44 -12.92 -3.43
CA LEU A 125 -1.25 -11.49 -3.24
C LEU A 125 -0.18 -11.20 -2.18
N ILE A 126 -0.25 -11.86 -1.03
CA ILE A 126 0.72 -11.70 0.06
C ILE A 126 2.13 -12.11 -0.41
N ASP A 127 2.25 -13.24 -1.08
CA ASP A 127 3.52 -13.77 -1.54
C ASP A 127 4.16 -12.89 -2.62
N SER A 128 3.35 -12.23 -3.45
CA SER A 128 3.85 -11.21 -4.39
C SER A 128 4.55 -10.05 -3.67
N PHE A 129 4.00 -9.56 -2.56
CA PHE A 129 4.65 -8.52 -1.76
C PHE A 129 5.89 -9.03 -1.02
N ARG A 130 5.87 -10.27 -0.55
CA ARG A 130 7.06 -10.91 0.07
C ARG A 130 8.18 -11.13 -0.92
N ALA A 131 7.85 -11.43 -2.17
CA ALA A 131 8.84 -11.53 -3.24
C ALA A 131 9.49 -10.18 -3.57
N ALA A 132 8.72 -9.08 -3.52
CA ALA A 132 9.21 -7.72 -3.75
C ALA A 132 10.07 -7.19 -2.59
N ASN A 133 9.73 -7.56 -1.35
CA ASN A 133 10.50 -7.24 -0.14
C ASN A 133 10.38 -8.37 0.88
N SER A 134 11.42 -9.16 1.04
CA SER A 134 11.42 -10.32 1.95
C SER A 134 11.26 -9.97 3.43
N LYS A 135 11.43 -8.70 3.81
CA LYS A 135 11.25 -8.18 5.18
C LYS A 135 9.91 -7.47 5.38
N VAL A 136 9.03 -7.47 4.37
CA VAL A 136 7.74 -6.79 4.44
C VAL A 136 6.89 -7.29 5.61
N ARG A 137 6.26 -6.34 6.30
CA ARG A 137 5.23 -6.61 7.30
C ARG A 137 3.86 -6.44 6.64
N ILE A 138 3.08 -7.52 6.61
CA ILE A 138 1.73 -7.50 6.04
C ILE A 138 0.71 -7.27 7.15
N MET A 139 -0.17 -6.30 6.95
CA MET A 139 -1.33 -6.01 7.78
C MET A 139 -2.59 -6.20 6.95
N ILE A 140 -3.49 -7.07 7.40
CA ILE A 140 -4.78 -7.30 6.75
C ILE A 140 -5.84 -6.54 7.54
N ALA A 141 -6.48 -5.59 6.89
CA ALA A 141 -7.59 -4.85 7.48
C ALA A 141 -8.86 -5.71 7.44
N ARG A 142 -9.52 -5.82 8.57
CA ARG A 142 -10.82 -6.49 8.66
C ARG A 142 -11.85 -5.69 7.87
N LEU A 143 -12.67 -6.38 7.09
CA LEU A 143 -13.77 -5.74 6.36
C LEU A 143 -14.83 -5.19 7.33
N ALA A 144 -15.43 -4.07 6.95
CA ALA A 144 -16.61 -3.56 7.66
C ALA A 144 -17.78 -4.55 7.52
N PRO A 145 -18.60 -4.74 8.56
CA PRO A 145 -19.82 -5.52 8.44
C PRO A 145 -20.74 -4.96 7.34
N ILE A 146 -21.28 -5.84 6.52
CA ILE A 146 -22.30 -5.49 5.52
C ILE A 146 -23.64 -5.77 6.17
N ALA A 147 -24.59 -4.83 6.07
CA ALA A 147 -25.93 -5.03 6.57
C ALA A 147 -26.64 -6.15 5.81
N ASP A 148 -27.40 -7.01 6.52
CA ASP A 148 -28.09 -8.18 5.95
C ASP A 148 -29.05 -7.85 4.78
N ARG A 149 -29.43 -6.59 4.63
CA ARG A 149 -30.31 -6.11 3.55
C ARG A 149 -29.57 -5.30 2.48
N HIS A 150 -28.24 -5.38 2.44
CA HIS A 150 -27.50 -4.72 1.37
C HIS A 150 -27.75 -5.46 0.05
N PRO A 151 -28.07 -4.75 -1.06
CA PRO A 151 -28.41 -5.36 -2.35
C PRO A 151 -27.23 -6.05 -3.08
N ARG A 152 -26.12 -6.31 -2.41
CA ARG A 152 -24.97 -7.05 -2.96
C ARG A 152 -24.91 -8.45 -2.42
#